data_8d6f99eceb0f6f987bf0eaba2a055afe
#
_entry.id   8d6f99eceb0f6f987bf0eaba2a055afe
#
_cell.length_a   1.000
_cell.length_b   1.000
_cell.length_c   1.000
_cell.angle_alpha   90.00
_cell.angle_beta   90.00
_cell.angle_gamma   90.00
#
_symmetry.space_group_name_H-M   'P 1'
#
loop_
_entity.id
_entity.type
_entity.pdbx_description
1 polymer ?
#
loop_
_entity_poly.entity_id
_entity_poly.type
_entity_poly.pdbx_seq_one_letter_code
_entity_poly.pdbx_strand_id
1 'polypeptide(L)'
;MSDRKRLRYGMVGGGLGAFIGAVHRRAIALEETADLVAACFSSREEKNKETGEFYRITPERLYDSYEEMAKAESAREDGIDFVVIVTPNATHYEVAKAFLEAGIHVSCEKPLCFTIEQGEELERIAREKHLMFAVTYTYTGYAMVKLAKELVEAGEIGKVVNVNSEYLQDWLIDEIGGGNQTTTKMSVWRTDPAKSGISNCVGDIGTHIEDTVAYITGMHPKKVAAVLDNYGMDLDMNANILVEYENGVHGVYSCSQVCAGHLNGLAIRIFGSEGSVEWVQEEPDYLKVTKKGQPDQIYHRGTGYVTGMAADRNHIPSGHPEGLTFAFANIYHGFMGDVLKCVNGQYPEKTGDYPTVSDGVAGVKFIHAVVNSSKNASGWTEV
;
A
#
# COMPACT_ATOMS: atom_id res chain seq x y z
N MET A 1 17.75 -21.94 -22.81
CA MET A 1 17.17 -22.23 -21.48
C MET A 1 15.67 -22.11 -21.62
N SER A 2 14.86 -23.02 -21.06
CA SER A 2 13.39 -22.81 -21.05
C SER A 2 13.08 -21.64 -20.12
N ASP A 3 12.22 -20.73 -20.56
CA ASP A 3 11.81 -19.60 -19.75
C ASP A 3 11.25 -20.08 -18.41
N ARG A 4 11.71 -19.47 -17.33
CA ARG A 4 11.24 -19.78 -15.98
C ARG A 4 9.81 -19.27 -15.83
N LYS A 5 8.91 -20.12 -15.31
CA LYS A 5 7.46 -19.80 -15.18
C LYS A 5 7.00 -19.55 -13.74
N ARG A 6 7.82 -19.92 -12.75
CA ARG A 6 7.51 -19.75 -11.33
C ARG A 6 8.63 -19.02 -10.61
N LEU A 7 8.26 -18.13 -9.72
CA LEU A 7 9.17 -17.37 -8.86
C LEU A 7 9.34 -18.07 -7.51
N ARG A 8 10.40 -17.74 -6.82
CA ARG A 8 10.67 -18.11 -5.43
C ARG A 8 10.69 -16.83 -4.59
N TYR A 9 9.96 -16.81 -3.50
CA TYR A 9 10.00 -15.66 -2.63
C TYR A 9 10.39 -16.00 -1.20
N GLY A 10 10.93 -15.00 -0.53
CA GLY A 10 11.20 -15.01 0.88
C GLY A 10 10.28 -14.06 1.65
N MET A 11 10.13 -14.26 2.95
CA MET A 11 9.32 -13.37 3.80
C MET A 11 10.10 -12.97 5.04
N VAL A 12 10.11 -11.65 5.32
CA VAL A 12 10.64 -11.08 6.56
C VAL A 12 9.50 -10.51 7.39
N GLY A 13 9.33 -11.00 8.62
CA GLY A 13 8.16 -10.72 9.44
C GLY A 13 6.97 -11.63 9.12
N GLY A 14 5.78 -11.27 9.57
CA GLY A 14 4.56 -12.00 9.24
C GLY A 14 4.42 -13.40 9.87
N GLY A 15 5.06 -13.64 11.03
CA GLY A 15 4.94 -14.89 11.78
C GLY A 15 3.50 -15.21 12.21
N LEU A 16 3.28 -16.43 12.74
CA LEU A 16 1.98 -16.90 13.18
C LEU A 16 1.24 -15.86 14.05
N GLY A 17 -0.03 -15.64 13.74
CA GLY A 17 -0.88 -14.63 14.38
C GLY A 17 -0.68 -13.20 13.89
N ALA A 18 0.20 -12.94 12.92
CA ALA A 18 0.29 -11.66 12.25
C ALA A 18 -0.73 -11.58 11.11
N PHE A 19 -1.66 -10.60 11.20
CA PHE A 19 -2.73 -10.42 10.22
C PHE A 19 -2.21 -10.21 8.81
N ILE A 20 -1.35 -9.20 8.62
CA ILE A 20 -0.96 -8.78 7.27
C ILE A 20 -0.10 -9.82 6.55
N GLY A 21 0.81 -10.52 7.25
CA GLY A 21 1.61 -11.58 6.65
C GLY A 21 0.77 -12.73 6.08
N ALA A 22 -0.37 -13.05 6.71
CA ALA A 22 -1.31 -14.03 6.18
C ALA A 22 -2.02 -13.54 4.92
N VAL A 23 -2.34 -12.24 4.84
CA VAL A 23 -2.95 -11.63 3.64
C VAL A 23 -1.99 -11.72 2.46
N HIS A 24 -0.73 -11.31 2.62
CA HIS A 24 0.28 -11.39 1.57
C HIS A 24 0.46 -12.81 1.03
N ARG A 25 0.64 -13.80 1.91
CA ARG A 25 0.80 -15.20 1.48
C ARG A 25 -0.40 -15.72 0.69
N ARG A 26 -1.62 -15.39 1.12
CA ARG A 26 -2.85 -15.77 0.41
C ARG A 26 -2.95 -15.07 -0.94
N ALA A 27 -2.66 -13.80 -1.01
CA ALA A 27 -2.68 -13.01 -2.24
C ALA A 27 -1.68 -13.55 -3.29
N ILE A 28 -0.45 -13.83 -2.87
CA ILE A 28 0.56 -14.43 -3.76
C ILE A 28 0.13 -15.83 -4.22
N ALA A 29 -0.46 -16.62 -3.32
CA ALA A 29 -0.94 -17.96 -3.65
C ALA A 29 -2.10 -17.96 -4.66
N LEU A 30 -2.95 -16.93 -4.67
CA LEU A 30 -4.02 -16.77 -5.67
C LEU A 30 -3.47 -16.62 -7.10
N GLU A 31 -2.29 -16.05 -7.26
CA GLU A 31 -1.64 -15.90 -8.57
C GLU A 31 -0.97 -17.17 -9.09
N GLU A 32 -0.80 -18.19 -8.24
CA GLU A 32 -0.24 -19.51 -8.57
C GLU A 32 1.14 -19.49 -9.24
N THR A 33 1.87 -18.37 -9.19
CA THR A 33 3.12 -18.12 -9.94
C THR A 33 4.37 -18.02 -9.05
N ALA A 34 4.23 -18.09 -7.72
CA ALA A 34 5.35 -18.00 -6.79
C ALA A 34 5.23 -18.95 -5.60
N ASP A 35 6.37 -19.41 -5.10
CA ASP A 35 6.48 -20.32 -3.96
C ASP A 35 7.25 -19.66 -2.81
N LEU A 36 6.72 -19.74 -1.57
CA LEU A 36 7.43 -19.35 -0.36
C LEU A 36 8.50 -20.39 -0.03
N VAL A 37 9.77 -20.01 -0.11
CA VAL A 37 10.87 -20.96 0.05
C VAL A 37 11.86 -20.61 1.17
N ALA A 38 11.89 -19.33 1.61
CA ALA A 38 12.81 -18.84 2.64
C ALA A 38 12.11 -17.86 3.58
N ALA A 39 12.55 -17.76 4.82
CA ALA A 39 11.94 -16.81 5.75
C ALA A 39 12.84 -16.41 6.92
N CYS A 40 12.54 -15.20 7.44
CA CYS A 40 12.89 -14.72 8.77
C CYS A 40 11.61 -14.13 9.39
N PHE A 41 10.75 -14.97 9.94
CA PHE A 41 9.40 -14.57 10.38
C PHE A 41 9.35 -13.74 11.65
N SER A 42 10.38 -13.86 12.49
CA SER A 42 10.43 -13.20 13.80
C SER A 42 11.86 -13.11 14.31
N SER A 43 12.18 -12.01 15.01
CA SER A 43 13.42 -11.88 15.80
C SER A 43 13.43 -12.76 17.06
N ARG A 44 12.32 -13.40 17.42
CA ARG A 44 12.23 -14.37 18.50
C ARG A 44 12.40 -15.76 17.91
N GLU A 45 13.50 -16.44 18.26
CA GLU A 45 13.88 -17.75 17.76
C GLU A 45 12.74 -18.79 17.81
N GLU A 46 12.12 -18.95 18.98
CA GLU A 46 11.03 -19.90 19.19
C GLU A 46 9.85 -19.65 18.23
N LYS A 47 9.43 -18.38 18.10
CA LYS A 47 8.34 -18.02 17.19
C LYS A 47 8.75 -18.16 15.72
N ASN A 48 10.00 -17.87 15.38
CA ASN A 48 10.55 -18.06 14.04
C ASN A 48 10.49 -19.52 13.65
N LYS A 49 10.96 -20.41 14.52
CA LYS A 49 10.96 -21.87 14.34
C LYS A 49 9.54 -22.42 14.20
N GLU A 50 8.64 -22.11 15.16
CA GLU A 50 7.24 -22.54 15.11
C GLU A 50 6.55 -22.13 13.80
N THR A 51 6.81 -20.89 13.35
CA THR A 51 6.25 -20.39 12.09
C THR A 51 6.85 -21.08 10.89
N GLY A 52 8.16 -21.31 10.88
CA GLY A 52 8.87 -22.04 9.83
C GLY A 52 8.34 -23.47 9.65
N GLU A 53 8.17 -24.19 10.74
CA GLU A 53 7.58 -25.53 10.76
C GLU A 53 6.14 -25.52 10.20
N PHE A 54 5.32 -24.59 10.63
CA PHE A 54 3.94 -24.45 10.16
C PHE A 54 3.84 -24.22 8.66
N TYR A 55 4.69 -23.34 8.10
CA TYR A 55 4.73 -23.06 6.66
C TYR A 55 5.68 -23.99 5.87
N ARG A 56 6.24 -24.99 6.53
CA ARG A 56 7.12 -26.03 5.91
C ARG A 56 8.35 -25.43 5.23
N ILE A 57 8.90 -24.36 5.82
CA ILE A 57 10.20 -23.84 5.39
C ILE A 57 11.28 -24.85 5.84
N THR A 58 12.17 -25.19 4.94
CA THR A 58 13.28 -26.10 5.27
C THR A 58 14.22 -25.43 6.27
N PRO A 59 14.80 -26.16 7.24
CA PRO A 59 15.62 -25.56 8.30
C PRO A 59 16.79 -24.71 7.77
N GLU A 60 17.39 -25.09 6.65
CA GLU A 60 18.48 -24.38 6.00
C GLU A 60 18.08 -23.09 5.29
N ARG A 61 16.78 -22.81 5.20
CA ARG A 61 16.19 -21.57 4.61
C ARG A 61 15.32 -20.81 5.61
N LEU A 62 15.38 -21.18 6.88
CA LEU A 62 14.78 -20.43 7.99
C LEU A 62 15.91 -19.70 8.72
N TYR A 63 15.97 -18.40 8.56
CA TYR A 63 17.05 -17.54 9.02
C TYR A 63 16.72 -16.82 10.33
N ASP A 64 17.72 -16.58 11.17
CA ASP A 64 17.55 -15.87 12.43
C ASP A 64 17.58 -14.35 12.24
N SER A 65 18.16 -13.86 11.15
CA SER A 65 18.16 -12.45 10.78
C SER A 65 17.92 -12.25 9.29
N TYR A 66 17.41 -11.06 8.93
CA TYR A 66 17.17 -10.68 7.54
C TYR A 66 18.50 -10.47 6.77
N GLU A 67 19.55 -10.04 7.44
CA GLU A 67 20.89 -9.88 6.86
C GLU A 67 21.47 -11.21 6.42
N GLU A 68 21.37 -12.23 7.28
CA GLU A 68 21.79 -13.60 6.94
C GLU A 68 20.96 -14.12 5.76
N MET A 69 19.66 -13.93 5.78
CA MET A 69 18.76 -14.33 4.71
C MET A 69 19.15 -13.67 3.38
N ALA A 70 19.32 -12.34 3.35
CA ALA A 70 19.69 -11.61 2.13
C ALA A 70 21.02 -12.11 1.56
N LYS A 71 22.04 -12.29 2.41
CA LYS A 71 23.36 -12.78 2.02
C LYS A 71 23.32 -14.23 1.53
N ALA A 72 22.64 -15.11 2.25
CA ALA A 72 22.59 -16.53 1.90
C ALA A 72 21.80 -16.76 0.62
N GLU A 73 20.61 -16.15 0.49
CA GLU A 73 19.73 -16.32 -0.66
C GLU A 73 20.34 -15.74 -1.95
N SER A 74 21.04 -14.61 -1.88
CA SER A 74 21.72 -14.04 -3.04
C SER A 74 22.89 -14.89 -3.57
N ALA A 75 23.46 -15.75 -2.73
CA ALA A 75 24.57 -16.63 -3.12
C ALA A 75 24.11 -17.99 -3.67
N ARG A 76 22.83 -18.31 -3.65
CA ARG A 76 22.27 -19.59 -4.08
C ARG A 76 21.86 -19.56 -5.56
N GLU A 77 22.07 -20.64 -6.29
CA GLU A 77 21.49 -20.83 -7.64
C GLU A 77 19.95 -20.92 -7.60
N ASP A 78 19.41 -21.48 -6.51
CA ASP A 78 17.99 -21.62 -6.26
C ASP A 78 17.45 -20.56 -5.27
N GLY A 79 18.16 -19.44 -5.13
CA GLY A 79 17.81 -18.34 -4.23
C GLY A 79 16.44 -17.70 -4.54
N ILE A 80 16.00 -16.83 -3.65
CA ILE A 80 14.75 -16.10 -3.85
C ILE A 80 14.89 -15.05 -4.95
N ASP A 81 13.80 -14.81 -5.69
CA ASP A 81 13.73 -13.77 -6.70
C ASP A 81 13.29 -12.44 -6.08
N PHE A 82 12.41 -12.52 -5.09
CA PHE A 82 11.96 -11.34 -4.34
C PHE A 82 11.72 -11.65 -2.87
N VAL A 83 11.75 -10.61 -2.06
CA VAL A 83 11.38 -10.66 -0.64
C VAL A 83 10.09 -9.89 -0.38
N VAL A 84 9.27 -10.39 0.54
CA VAL A 84 8.08 -9.71 1.08
C VAL A 84 8.39 -9.22 2.49
N ILE A 85 8.33 -7.91 2.72
CA ILE A 85 8.65 -7.27 4.00
C ILE A 85 7.34 -6.83 4.67
N VAL A 86 7.03 -7.45 5.81
CA VAL A 86 5.81 -7.21 6.60
C VAL A 86 6.16 -7.05 8.09
N THR A 87 7.24 -6.37 8.35
CA THR A 87 7.73 -6.00 9.68
C THR A 87 7.05 -4.73 10.18
N PRO A 88 7.27 -4.28 11.43
CA PRO A 88 6.89 -2.93 11.84
C PRO A 88 7.61 -1.85 11.02
N ASN A 89 6.95 -0.70 10.81
CA ASN A 89 7.43 0.39 9.95
C ASN A 89 8.89 0.79 10.20
N ALA A 90 9.32 0.81 11.47
CA ALA A 90 10.67 1.19 11.87
C ALA A 90 11.81 0.38 11.21
N THR A 91 11.50 -0.80 10.69
CA THR A 91 12.51 -1.69 10.11
C THR A 91 12.41 -1.84 8.60
N HIS A 92 11.42 -1.22 7.95
CA HIS A 92 11.22 -1.35 6.50
C HIS A 92 12.45 -0.94 5.72
N TYR A 93 13.05 0.22 6.04
CA TYR A 93 14.20 0.75 5.32
C TYR A 93 15.41 -0.19 5.39
N GLU A 94 15.82 -0.59 6.60
CA GLU A 94 17.03 -1.42 6.77
C GLU A 94 16.87 -2.79 6.11
N VAL A 95 15.68 -3.40 6.26
CA VAL A 95 15.38 -4.69 5.61
C VAL A 95 15.37 -4.53 4.09
N ALA A 96 14.63 -3.56 3.54
CA ALA A 96 14.55 -3.35 2.10
C ALA A 96 15.93 -3.06 1.49
N LYS A 97 16.73 -2.21 2.15
CA LYS A 97 18.09 -1.89 1.71
C LYS A 97 18.98 -3.14 1.63
N ALA A 98 18.96 -3.99 2.66
CA ALA A 98 19.77 -5.21 2.67
C ALA A 98 19.47 -6.13 1.48
N PHE A 99 18.19 -6.33 1.14
CA PHE A 99 17.82 -7.17 -0.01
C PHE A 99 18.11 -6.50 -1.35
N LEU A 100 17.89 -5.18 -1.49
CA LEU A 100 18.29 -4.45 -2.69
C LEU A 100 19.80 -4.51 -2.92
N GLU A 101 20.60 -4.31 -1.86
CA GLU A 101 22.06 -4.41 -1.95
C GLU A 101 22.51 -5.82 -2.35
N ALA A 102 21.78 -6.85 -1.92
CA ALA A 102 21.99 -8.24 -2.29
C ALA A 102 21.50 -8.59 -3.72
N GLY A 103 20.86 -7.66 -4.43
CA GLY A 103 20.37 -7.88 -5.80
C GLY A 103 19.02 -8.62 -5.87
N ILE A 104 18.21 -8.55 -4.82
CA ILE A 104 16.91 -9.22 -4.69
C ILE A 104 15.78 -8.17 -4.82
N HIS A 105 14.76 -8.47 -5.64
CA HIS A 105 13.58 -7.62 -5.78
C HIS A 105 12.79 -7.52 -4.48
N VAL A 106 12.06 -6.43 -4.25
CA VAL A 106 11.41 -6.14 -2.96
C VAL A 106 9.91 -5.85 -3.13
N SER A 107 9.10 -6.44 -2.28
CA SER A 107 7.74 -5.99 -1.97
C SER A 107 7.68 -5.61 -0.50
N CYS A 108 7.36 -4.36 -0.18
CA CYS A 108 7.38 -3.82 1.17
C CYS A 108 6.03 -3.25 1.57
N GLU A 109 5.64 -3.45 2.83
CA GLU A 109 4.48 -2.78 3.43
C GLU A 109 4.67 -1.26 3.51
N LYS A 110 3.55 -0.57 3.51
CA LYS A 110 3.47 0.89 3.70
C LYS A 110 3.42 1.25 5.23
N PRO A 111 3.79 2.48 5.61
CA PRO A 111 4.55 3.45 4.82
C PRO A 111 5.96 2.93 4.51
N LEU A 112 6.53 3.36 3.40
CA LEU A 112 7.80 2.84 2.90
C LEU A 112 8.93 2.88 3.94
N CYS A 113 9.07 4.00 4.63
CA CYS A 113 10.14 4.26 5.61
C CYS A 113 9.81 5.48 6.48
N PHE A 114 10.73 5.89 7.37
CA PHE A 114 10.51 6.99 8.30
C PHE A 114 10.92 8.36 7.76
N THR A 115 11.93 8.45 6.89
CA THR A 115 12.41 9.73 6.39
C THR A 115 12.43 9.76 4.86
N ILE A 116 12.36 10.96 4.31
CA ILE A 116 12.40 11.19 2.86
C ILE A 116 13.71 10.66 2.29
N GLU A 117 14.84 10.92 2.97
CA GLU A 117 16.18 10.50 2.54
C GLU A 117 16.30 8.97 2.45
N GLN A 118 15.68 8.24 3.40
CA GLN A 118 15.62 6.78 3.37
C GLN A 118 14.87 6.29 2.12
N GLY A 119 13.72 6.89 1.83
CA GLY A 119 12.92 6.54 0.65
C GLY A 119 13.66 6.81 -0.65
N GLU A 120 14.26 7.99 -0.78
CA GLU A 120 15.04 8.38 -1.96
C GLU A 120 16.30 7.49 -2.15
N GLU A 121 16.91 7.03 -1.07
CA GLU A 121 18.01 6.06 -1.15
C GLU A 121 17.52 4.69 -1.66
N LEU A 122 16.40 4.16 -1.16
CA LEU A 122 15.83 2.90 -1.65
C LEU A 122 15.47 2.99 -3.14
N GLU A 123 14.85 4.10 -3.56
CA GLU A 123 14.53 4.34 -4.97
C GLU A 123 15.77 4.38 -5.84
N ARG A 124 16.83 5.08 -5.40
CA ARG A 124 18.11 5.15 -6.10
C ARG A 124 18.74 3.77 -6.25
N ILE A 125 18.82 2.97 -5.17
CA ILE A 125 19.41 1.63 -5.20
C ILE A 125 18.61 0.72 -6.14
N ALA A 126 17.28 0.71 -6.05
CA ALA A 126 16.42 -0.10 -6.91
C ALA A 126 16.63 0.23 -8.39
N ARG A 127 16.69 1.52 -8.73
CA ARG A 127 16.94 2.01 -10.09
C ARG A 127 18.34 1.62 -10.60
N GLU A 128 19.39 1.88 -9.81
CA GLU A 128 20.77 1.59 -10.19
C GLU A 128 21.05 0.10 -10.41
N LYS A 129 20.38 -0.75 -9.63
CA LYS A 129 20.51 -2.20 -9.74
C LYS A 129 19.46 -2.86 -10.64
N HIS A 130 18.59 -2.09 -11.26
CA HIS A 130 17.49 -2.57 -12.09
C HIS A 130 16.59 -3.58 -11.35
N LEU A 131 16.24 -3.27 -10.09
CA LEU A 131 15.40 -4.12 -9.26
C LEU A 131 13.97 -3.57 -9.20
N MET A 132 13.01 -4.48 -9.28
CA MET A 132 11.61 -4.15 -9.06
C MET A 132 11.35 -3.94 -7.57
N PHE A 133 10.62 -2.88 -7.25
CA PHE A 133 10.21 -2.57 -5.89
C PHE A 133 8.72 -2.20 -5.87
N ALA A 134 7.90 -2.99 -5.18
CA ALA A 134 6.50 -2.70 -4.93
C ALA A 134 6.29 -2.21 -3.49
N VAL A 135 5.49 -1.15 -3.32
CA VAL A 135 4.94 -0.74 -2.03
C VAL A 135 3.47 -1.12 -1.99
N THR A 136 3.02 -1.82 -0.94
CA THR A 136 1.70 -2.43 -0.93
C THR A 136 0.58 -1.45 -0.55
N TYR A 137 0.41 -0.38 -1.33
CA TYR A 137 -0.77 0.46 -1.31
C TYR A 137 -1.97 -0.27 -1.95
N THR A 138 -2.59 -1.11 -1.16
CA THR A 138 -3.53 -2.15 -1.60
C THR A 138 -4.71 -1.64 -2.38
N TYR A 139 -5.21 -0.43 -2.07
CA TYR A 139 -6.49 0.04 -2.61
C TYR A 139 -6.45 0.28 -4.11
N THR A 140 -5.29 0.56 -4.70
CA THR A 140 -5.11 0.64 -6.15
C THR A 140 -5.26 -0.72 -6.85
N GLY A 141 -5.20 -1.82 -6.09
CA GLY A 141 -5.42 -3.18 -6.59
C GLY A 141 -6.89 -3.54 -6.84
N TYR A 142 -7.86 -2.80 -6.31
CA TYR A 142 -9.28 -3.10 -6.57
C TYR A 142 -9.68 -2.83 -8.02
N ALA A 143 -10.39 -3.76 -8.64
CA ALA A 143 -10.83 -3.65 -10.03
C ALA A 143 -11.65 -2.38 -10.32
N MET A 144 -12.50 -1.95 -9.36
CA MET A 144 -13.30 -0.73 -9.54
C MET A 144 -12.49 0.55 -9.39
N VAL A 145 -11.39 0.54 -8.65
CA VAL A 145 -10.41 1.64 -8.60
C VAL A 145 -9.65 1.74 -9.94
N LYS A 146 -9.32 0.59 -10.55
CA LYS A 146 -8.73 0.56 -11.91
C LYS A 146 -9.71 1.09 -12.95
N LEU A 147 -11.00 0.73 -12.86
CA LEU A 147 -12.03 1.30 -13.72
C LEU A 147 -12.15 2.82 -13.55
N ALA A 148 -12.11 3.32 -12.30
CA ALA A 148 -12.14 4.76 -12.03
C ALA A 148 -10.98 5.48 -12.74
N LYS A 149 -9.75 4.92 -12.66
CA LYS A 149 -8.58 5.41 -13.39
C LYS A 149 -8.81 5.43 -14.90
N GLU A 150 -9.24 4.32 -15.47
CA GLU A 150 -9.51 4.22 -16.93
C GLU A 150 -10.53 5.26 -17.41
N LEU A 151 -11.60 5.48 -16.64
CA LEU A 151 -12.62 6.48 -16.96
C LEU A 151 -12.10 7.91 -16.87
N VAL A 152 -11.27 8.22 -15.87
CA VAL A 152 -10.63 9.54 -15.71
C VAL A 152 -9.63 9.78 -16.85
N GLU A 153 -8.78 8.81 -17.16
CA GLU A 153 -7.81 8.90 -18.27
C GLU A 153 -8.48 9.02 -19.64
N ALA A 154 -9.62 8.36 -19.84
CA ALA A 154 -10.44 8.48 -21.05
C ALA A 154 -11.18 9.84 -21.17
N GLY A 155 -11.13 10.68 -20.13
CA GLY A 155 -11.81 11.97 -20.11
C GLY A 155 -13.33 11.88 -19.89
N GLU A 156 -13.85 10.76 -19.41
CA GLU A 156 -15.29 10.51 -19.23
C GLU A 156 -15.96 11.45 -18.22
N ILE A 157 -15.18 12.04 -17.29
CA ILE A 157 -15.64 13.05 -16.34
C ILE A 157 -15.17 14.46 -16.69
N GLY A 158 -14.51 14.66 -17.84
CA GLY A 158 -13.87 15.92 -18.22
C GLY A 158 -12.62 16.22 -17.39
N LYS A 159 -12.27 17.51 -17.24
CA LYS A 159 -11.13 17.92 -16.42
C LYS A 159 -11.48 17.79 -14.94
N VAL A 160 -10.61 17.18 -14.14
CA VAL A 160 -10.79 17.16 -12.69
C VAL A 160 -10.77 18.59 -12.15
N VAL A 161 -11.76 18.92 -11.31
CA VAL A 161 -11.96 20.25 -10.73
C VAL A 161 -11.96 20.24 -9.20
N ASN A 162 -12.24 19.10 -8.58
CA ASN A 162 -12.21 18.95 -7.12
C ASN A 162 -12.03 17.48 -6.73
N VAL A 163 -11.38 17.24 -5.59
CA VAL A 163 -11.26 15.94 -4.94
C VAL A 163 -11.75 16.06 -3.50
N ASN A 164 -12.60 15.12 -3.07
CA ASN A 164 -13.06 15.05 -1.69
C ASN A 164 -13.02 13.59 -1.25
N SER A 165 -12.06 13.26 -0.41
CA SER A 165 -11.80 11.88 0.00
C SER A 165 -11.62 11.76 1.49
N GLU A 166 -12.02 10.60 2.03
CA GLU A 166 -11.95 10.35 3.46
C GLU A 166 -11.55 8.91 3.75
N TYR A 167 -10.93 8.68 4.93
CA TYR A 167 -10.69 7.35 5.46
C TYR A 167 -10.97 7.34 6.96
N LEU A 168 -12.11 6.77 7.34
CA LEU A 168 -12.64 6.84 8.70
C LEU A 168 -12.66 5.45 9.34
N GLN A 169 -12.20 5.39 10.60
CA GLN A 169 -12.17 4.20 11.45
C GLN A 169 -12.50 4.61 12.89
N ASP A 170 -12.82 3.66 13.78
CA ASP A 170 -13.14 3.95 15.19
C ASP A 170 -12.30 3.18 16.22
N TRP A 171 -11.34 2.38 15.79
CA TRP A 171 -10.64 1.43 16.66
C TRP A 171 -9.74 2.07 17.74
N LEU A 172 -9.47 3.39 17.69
CA LEU A 172 -8.74 4.16 18.71
C LEU A 172 -9.65 5.05 19.58
N ILE A 173 -10.95 4.96 19.45
CA ILE A 173 -11.87 5.87 20.16
C ILE A 173 -11.74 5.76 21.69
N ASP A 174 -11.45 4.56 22.19
CA ASP A 174 -11.30 4.30 23.65
C ASP A 174 -9.97 4.85 24.20
N GLU A 175 -9.04 5.27 23.36
CA GLU A 175 -7.75 5.86 23.77
C GLU A 175 -7.86 7.39 24.00
N ILE A 176 -8.97 8.02 23.65
CA ILE A 176 -9.20 9.45 23.85
C ILE A 176 -9.11 9.80 25.35
N GLY A 177 -8.27 10.81 25.68
CA GLY A 177 -8.08 11.24 27.05
C GLY A 177 -7.12 10.40 27.88
N GLY A 178 -6.29 9.54 27.24
CA GLY A 178 -5.28 8.72 27.91
C GLY A 178 -5.85 7.54 28.69
N GLY A 179 -7.07 7.13 28.35
CA GLY A 179 -7.72 5.94 28.92
C GLY A 179 -7.07 4.66 28.44
N ASN A 180 -6.13 4.11 29.18
CA ASN A 180 -5.49 2.80 28.98
C ASN A 180 -6.46 1.60 29.03
N GLN A 181 -7.65 1.68 28.37
CA GLN A 181 -8.71 0.70 28.58
C GLN A 181 -8.75 -0.44 27.55
N THR A 182 -8.12 -0.27 26.39
CA THR A 182 -8.09 -1.31 25.35
C THR A 182 -6.73 -1.37 24.65
N THR A 183 -5.70 -1.73 25.39
CA THR A 183 -4.40 -2.06 24.79
C THR A 183 -4.50 -3.34 23.96
N THR A 184 -5.06 -3.26 22.77
CA THR A 184 -4.86 -4.31 21.77
C THR A 184 -3.40 -4.29 21.34
N LYS A 185 -2.85 -5.44 20.93
CA LYS A 185 -1.48 -5.47 20.37
C LYS A 185 -1.31 -4.49 19.20
N MET A 186 -2.39 -4.11 18.54
CA MET A 186 -2.38 -3.18 17.41
C MET A 186 -2.26 -1.72 17.83
N SER A 187 -2.92 -1.30 18.93
CA SER A 187 -2.83 0.07 19.43
C SER A 187 -1.41 0.38 19.96
N VAL A 188 -0.82 -0.56 20.70
CA VAL A 188 0.48 -0.35 21.39
C VAL A 188 1.64 0.00 20.47
N TRP A 189 1.72 -0.57 19.26
CA TRP A 189 2.86 -0.25 18.38
C TRP A 189 2.59 0.92 17.42
N ARG A 190 1.31 1.10 17.00
CA ARG A 190 0.95 2.20 16.09
C ARG A 190 0.97 3.57 16.74
N THR A 191 0.68 3.65 18.03
CA THR A 191 0.74 4.90 18.81
C THR A 191 2.13 5.19 19.39
N ASP A 192 3.11 4.31 19.19
CA ASP A 192 4.50 4.46 19.62
C ASP A 192 5.34 5.13 18.52
N PRO A 193 5.82 6.39 18.70
CA PRO A 193 6.61 7.08 17.68
C PRO A 193 7.87 6.34 17.24
N ALA A 194 8.47 5.54 18.15
CA ALA A 194 9.66 4.75 17.82
C ALA A 194 9.38 3.62 16.82
N LYS A 195 8.11 3.23 16.65
CA LYS A 195 7.69 2.13 15.78
C LYS A 195 6.89 2.60 14.55
N SER A 196 6.14 3.69 14.70
CA SER A 196 5.27 4.22 13.65
C SER A 196 5.83 5.44 12.94
N GLY A 197 6.86 6.10 13.50
CA GLY A 197 7.45 7.31 12.96
C GLY A 197 6.73 8.57 13.44
N ILE A 198 6.65 9.59 12.59
CA ILE A 198 6.20 10.94 12.96
C ILE A 198 4.67 11.11 12.97
N SER A 199 3.92 10.12 12.52
CA SER A 199 2.46 10.15 12.42
C SER A 199 1.89 8.74 12.58
N ASN A 200 0.71 8.64 13.22
CA ASN A 200 -0.08 7.42 13.27
C ASN A 200 -1.19 7.46 12.21
N CYS A 201 -2.18 8.33 12.36
CA CYS A 201 -3.35 8.34 11.49
C CYS A 201 -3.01 8.68 10.03
N VAL A 202 -2.24 9.74 9.77
CA VAL A 202 -1.86 10.10 8.40
C VAL A 202 -0.94 9.05 7.81
N GLY A 203 0.02 8.51 8.59
CA GLY A 203 0.94 7.46 8.14
C GLY A 203 0.27 6.11 7.91
N ASP A 204 -0.74 5.75 8.70
CA ASP A 204 -1.46 4.48 8.56
C ASP A 204 -2.54 4.53 7.48
N ILE A 205 -3.40 5.56 7.48
CA ILE A 205 -4.58 5.64 6.60
C ILE A 205 -4.62 6.85 5.67
N GLY A 206 -4.08 8.00 6.06
CA GLY A 206 -4.05 9.20 5.22
C GLY A 206 -3.24 9.02 3.93
N THR A 207 -2.11 8.32 4.01
CA THR A 207 -1.25 7.99 2.87
C THR A 207 -1.97 7.12 1.83
N HIS A 208 -2.94 6.29 2.22
CA HIS A 208 -3.78 5.54 1.28
C HIS A 208 -4.72 6.43 0.47
N ILE A 209 -5.24 7.52 1.05
CA ILE A 209 -6.05 8.49 0.32
C ILE A 209 -5.19 9.12 -0.78
N GLU A 210 -4.01 9.59 -0.41
CA GLU A 210 -3.07 10.25 -1.32
C GLU A 210 -2.72 9.34 -2.50
N ASP A 211 -2.22 8.13 -2.21
CA ASP A 211 -1.82 7.16 -3.22
C ASP A 211 -3.00 6.77 -4.16
N THR A 212 -4.18 6.50 -3.59
CA THR A 212 -5.35 6.10 -4.41
C THR A 212 -5.82 7.24 -5.32
N VAL A 213 -5.83 8.50 -4.83
CA VAL A 213 -6.16 9.67 -5.64
C VAL A 213 -5.11 9.90 -6.72
N ALA A 214 -3.82 9.83 -6.39
CA ALA A 214 -2.74 9.95 -7.35
C ALA A 214 -2.83 8.86 -8.43
N TYR A 215 -3.08 7.62 -8.05
CA TYR A 215 -3.27 6.51 -8.97
C TYR A 215 -4.42 6.74 -9.97
N ILE A 216 -5.59 7.20 -9.49
CA ILE A 216 -6.77 7.42 -10.34
C ILE A 216 -6.58 8.62 -11.27
N THR A 217 -5.99 9.71 -10.76
CA THR A 217 -6.00 11.01 -11.45
C THR A 217 -4.69 11.38 -12.12
N GLY A 218 -3.59 10.74 -11.76
CA GLY A 218 -2.24 11.16 -12.12
C GLY A 218 -1.81 12.49 -11.47
N MET A 219 -2.57 13.03 -10.49
CA MET A 219 -2.28 14.29 -9.82
C MET A 219 -1.62 14.03 -8.48
N HIS A 220 -0.48 14.69 -8.23
CA HIS A 220 0.20 14.64 -6.94
C HIS A 220 -0.01 15.93 -6.15
N PRO A 221 -0.13 15.86 -4.81
CA PRO A 221 -0.15 17.03 -3.95
C PRO A 221 1.12 17.87 -4.15
N LYS A 222 0.94 19.17 -4.42
CA LYS A 222 2.02 20.14 -4.46
C LYS A 222 2.28 20.73 -3.08
N LYS A 223 1.21 21.08 -2.38
CA LYS A 223 1.26 21.59 -1.01
C LYS A 223 -0.02 21.26 -0.24
N VAL A 224 0.10 21.26 1.07
CA VAL A 224 -0.98 20.93 2.00
C VAL A 224 -1.10 21.95 3.12
N ALA A 225 -2.32 22.12 3.66
CA ALA A 225 -2.59 22.81 4.90
C ALA A 225 -3.43 21.89 5.80
N ALA A 226 -2.93 21.57 7.01
CA ALA A 226 -3.50 20.49 7.80
C ALA A 226 -3.67 20.85 9.29
N VAL A 227 -4.72 20.28 9.89
CA VAL A 227 -4.94 20.21 11.35
C VAL A 227 -4.90 18.77 11.77
N LEU A 228 -4.04 18.44 12.74
CA LEU A 228 -3.91 17.12 13.35
C LEU A 228 -4.35 17.20 14.80
N ASP A 229 -5.14 16.21 15.24
CA ASP A 229 -5.55 16.05 16.64
C ASP A 229 -4.98 14.74 17.20
N ASN A 230 -4.36 14.83 18.37
CA ASN A 230 -3.76 13.67 19.05
C ASN A 230 -4.56 13.20 20.27
N TYR A 231 -5.50 13.97 20.76
CA TYR A 231 -6.38 13.66 21.91
C TYR A 231 -5.63 13.22 23.18
N GLY A 232 -4.41 13.76 23.37
CA GLY A 232 -3.55 13.44 24.52
C GLY A 232 -2.59 12.28 24.28
N MET A 233 -2.53 11.73 23.08
CA MET A 233 -1.53 10.73 22.66
C MET A 233 -0.29 11.40 22.04
N ASP A 234 0.77 10.64 21.85
CA ASP A 234 2.02 11.15 21.25
C ASP A 234 1.87 11.42 19.74
N LEU A 235 1.04 10.66 19.05
CA LEU A 235 0.80 10.76 17.61
C LEU A 235 -0.65 11.14 17.29
N ASP A 236 -0.88 11.61 16.08
CA ASP A 236 -2.18 11.97 15.54
C ASP A 236 -3.13 10.77 15.44
N MET A 237 -4.40 11.01 15.77
CA MET A 237 -5.52 10.09 15.64
C MET A 237 -6.59 10.58 14.67
N ASN A 238 -6.49 11.86 14.27
CA ASN A 238 -7.38 12.54 13.34
C ASN A 238 -6.61 13.60 12.54
N ALA A 239 -6.94 13.75 11.27
CA ALA A 239 -6.39 14.80 10.41
C ALA A 239 -7.43 15.31 9.41
N ASN A 240 -7.46 16.65 9.25
CA ASN A 240 -8.20 17.34 8.20
C ASN A 240 -7.19 18.11 7.35
N ILE A 241 -7.17 17.85 6.05
CA ILE A 241 -6.08 18.27 5.16
C ILE A 241 -6.69 18.95 3.93
N LEU A 242 -6.33 20.19 3.68
CA LEU A 242 -6.54 20.87 2.40
C LEU A 242 -5.33 20.54 1.49
N VAL A 243 -5.62 20.24 0.25
CA VAL A 243 -4.61 19.87 -0.76
C VAL A 243 -4.68 20.82 -1.93
N GLU A 244 -3.54 21.34 -2.37
CA GLU A 244 -3.37 21.95 -3.69
C GLU A 244 -2.49 21.03 -4.53
N TYR A 245 -2.99 20.63 -5.70
CA TYR A 245 -2.29 19.78 -6.65
C TYR A 245 -1.42 20.60 -7.60
N GLU A 246 -0.46 19.94 -8.28
CA GLU A 246 0.46 20.60 -9.22
C GLU A 246 -0.25 21.37 -10.34
N ASN A 247 -1.43 20.90 -10.77
CA ASN A 247 -2.25 21.54 -11.80
C ASN A 247 -3.15 22.68 -11.29
N GLY A 248 -3.05 23.04 -9.99
CA GLY A 248 -3.83 24.09 -9.35
C GLY A 248 -5.25 23.68 -8.93
N VAL A 249 -5.62 22.41 -9.06
CA VAL A 249 -6.84 21.85 -8.49
C VAL A 249 -6.72 21.79 -6.97
N HIS A 250 -7.81 21.95 -6.25
CA HIS A 250 -7.85 21.81 -4.79
C HIS A 250 -8.67 20.59 -4.40
N GLY A 251 -8.30 20.00 -3.25
CA GLY A 251 -9.02 18.88 -2.64
C GLY A 251 -9.05 18.95 -1.13
N VAL A 252 -9.83 18.06 -0.55
CA VAL A 252 -9.94 17.85 0.89
C VAL A 252 -9.75 16.37 1.18
N TYR A 253 -8.84 16.06 2.12
CA TYR A 253 -8.71 14.75 2.70
C TYR A 253 -9.06 14.79 4.19
N SER A 254 -9.85 13.83 4.65
CA SER A 254 -10.12 13.60 6.06
C SER A 254 -9.75 12.18 6.43
N CYS A 255 -8.88 11.99 7.41
CA CYS A 255 -8.60 10.68 7.94
C CYS A 255 -8.71 10.69 9.46
N SER A 256 -9.31 9.63 10.01
CA SER A 256 -9.57 9.54 11.45
C SER A 256 -9.65 8.09 11.90
N GLN A 257 -9.12 7.81 13.08
CA GLN A 257 -9.21 6.49 13.75
C GLN A 257 -10.09 6.56 15.00
N VAL A 258 -10.85 7.66 15.14
CA VAL A 258 -11.75 7.92 16.29
C VAL A 258 -13.18 8.30 15.86
N CYS A 259 -13.60 7.91 14.65
CA CYS A 259 -14.94 8.16 14.12
C CYS A 259 -15.87 6.99 14.44
N ALA A 260 -16.60 7.07 15.53
CA ALA A 260 -17.53 6.03 15.99
C ALA A 260 -18.46 5.52 14.89
N GLY A 261 -18.52 4.20 14.72
CA GLY A 261 -19.38 3.52 13.75
C GLY A 261 -18.80 3.34 12.36
N HIS A 262 -17.56 3.79 12.12
CA HIS A 262 -16.81 3.56 10.88
C HIS A 262 -15.75 2.46 11.11
N LEU A 263 -15.80 1.38 10.31
CA LEU A 263 -14.89 0.23 10.45
C LEU A 263 -13.63 0.38 9.60
N ASN A 264 -13.82 0.60 8.29
CA ASN A 264 -12.73 0.78 7.33
C ASN A 264 -13.15 1.65 6.14
N GLY A 265 -13.75 2.79 6.46
CA GLY A 265 -14.48 3.68 5.54
C GLY A 265 -13.58 4.55 4.68
N LEU A 266 -12.79 3.96 3.77
CA LEU A 266 -12.13 4.71 2.71
C LEU A 266 -13.16 5.04 1.61
N ALA A 267 -13.35 6.32 1.34
CA ALA A 267 -14.18 6.80 0.23
C ALA A 267 -13.40 7.78 -0.63
N ILE A 268 -13.36 7.52 -1.92
CA ILE A 268 -12.68 8.34 -2.93
C ILE A 268 -13.74 8.98 -3.82
N ARG A 269 -13.76 10.32 -3.89
CA ARG A 269 -14.70 11.10 -4.72
C ARG A 269 -13.90 12.09 -5.57
N ILE A 270 -14.00 11.94 -6.89
CA ILE A 270 -13.30 12.77 -7.87
C ILE A 270 -14.33 13.42 -8.77
N PHE A 271 -14.36 14.74 -8.79
CA PHE A 271 -15.29 15.54 -9.53
C PHE A 271 -14.60 16.21 -10.71
N GLY A 272 -15.15 16.02 -11.89
CA GLY A 272 -14.71 16.64 -13.12
C GLY A 272 -15.74 17.64 -13.67
N SER A 273 -15.39 18.34 -14.75
CA SER A 273 -16.26 19.33 -15.41
C SER A 273 -17.51 18.73 -16.06
N GLU A 274 -17.45 17.43 -16.41
CA GLU A 274 -18.52 16.72 -17.13
C GLU A 274 -19.11 15.55 -16.33
N GLY A 275 -18.59 15.24 -15.15
CA GLY A 275 -19.08 14.15 -14.32
C GLY A 275 -18.24 13.90 -13.07
N SER A 276 -18.47 12.77 -12.42
CA SER A 276 -17.70 12.32 -11.25
C SER A 276 -17.58 10.80 -11.21
N VAL A 277 -16.57 10.34 -10.44
CA VAL A 277 -16.43 8.96 -10.01
C VAL A 277 -16.36 8.91 -8.50
N GLU A 278 -17.07 7.95 -7.89
CA GLU A 278 -17.09 7.74 -6.45
C GLU A 278 -16.96 6.24 -6.15
N TRP A 279 -16.01 5.90 -5.29
CA TRP A 279 -15.75 4.53 -4.85
C TRP A 279 -15.63 4.46 -3.33
N VAL A 280 -16.17 3.38 -2.74
CA VAL A 280 -16.15 3.12 -1.29
C VAL A 280 -15.59 1.74 -1.03
N GLN A 281 -14.60 1.63 -0.16
CA GLN A 281 -13.86 0.40 0.12
C GLN A 281 -14.72 -0.71 0.76
N GLU A 282 -15.71 -0.35 1.58
CA GLU A 282 -16.59 -1.34 2.22
C GLU A 282 -17.63 -1.94 1.23
N GLU A 283 -17.78 -1.33 0.06
CA GLU A 283 -18.55 -1.84 -1.08
C GLU A 283 -17.68 -1.89 -2.36
N PRO A 284 -16.54 -2.62 -2.35
CA PRO A 284 -15.47 -2.44 -3.33
C PRO A 284 -15.82 -2.90 -4.74
N ASP A 285 -16.86 -3.72 -4.89
CA ASP A 285 -17.30 -4.27 -6.17
C ASP A 285 -18.14 -3.28 -7.00
N TYR A 286 -18.37 -2.07 -6.48
CA TYR A 286 -19.19 -1.05 -7.12
C TYR A 286 -18.39 0.24 -7.37
N LEU A 287 -18.68 0.88 -8.50
CA LEU A 287 -18.21 2.22 -8.82
C LEU A 287 -19.41 3.06 -9.26
N LYS A 288 -19.66 4.16 -8.55
CA LYS A 288 -20.64 5.15 -8.97
C LYS A 288 -20.00 6.11 -9.96
N VAL A 289 -20.64 6.27 -11.11
CA VAL A 289 -20.26 7.23 -12.15
C VAL A 289 -21.43 8.13 -12.43
N THR A 290 -21.24 9.44 -12.34
CA THR A 290 -22.26 10.44 -12.67
C THR A 290 -21.79 11.24 -13.86
N LYS A 291 -22.62 11.35 -14.89
CA LYS A 291 -22.41 12.27 -16.01
C LYS A 291 -23.35 13.46 -15.89
N LYS A 292 -22.84 14.66 -16.15
CA LYS A 292 -23.59 15.90 -16.02
C LYS A 292 -24.92 15.85 -16.80
N GLY A 293 -26.02 16.10 -16.08
CA GLY A 293 -27.35 16.06 -16.66
C GLY A 293 -27.91 14.67 -16.95
N GLN A 294 -27.28 13.61 -16.47
CA GLN A 294 -27.73 12.22 -16.60
C GLN A 294 -27.97 11.60 -15.22
N PRO A 295 -28.78 10.52 -15.13
CA PRO A 295 -28.88 9.70 -13.92
C PRO A 295 -27.55 9.09 -13.53
N ASP A 296 -27.37 8.85 -12.23
CA ASP A 296 -26.24 8.10 -11.70
C ASP A 296 -26.19 6.68 -12.26
N GLN A 297 -25.01 6.21 -12.59
CA GLN A 297 -24.72 4.84 -13.04
C GLN A 297 -23.88 4.12 -12.00
N ILE A 298 -24.26 2.89 -11.68
CA ILE A 298 -23.48 2.02 -10.81
C ILE A 298 -22.87 0.91 -11.66
N TYR A 299 -21.54 0.92 -11.76
CA TYR A 299 -20.80 -0.15 -12.43
C TYR A 299 -20.52 -1.26 -11.42
N HIS A 300 -20.69 -2.51 -11.86
CA HIS A 300 -20.49 -3.70 -11.04
C HIS A 300 -19.29 -4.49 -11.58
N ARG A 301 -18.39 -4.89 -10.70
CA ARG A 301 -17.23 -5.72 -11.03
C ARG A 301 -17.65 -7.02 -11.75
N GLY A 302 -16.84 -7.45 -12.72
CA GLY A 302 -16.99 -8.74 -13.39
C GLY A 302 -18.18 -8.84 -14.34
N THR A 303 -18.78 -7.71 -14.74
CA THR A 303 -19.85 -7.65 -15.72
C THR A 303 -19.30 -7.39 -17.12
N GLY A 304 -20.05 -7.79 -18.17
CA GLY A 304 -19.59 -7.68 -19.54
C GLY A 304 -19.44 -6.25 -20.09
N TYR A 305 -19.89 -5.23 -19.38
CA TYR A 305 -19.67 -3.83 -19.73
C TYR A 305 -18.43 -3.20 -19.07
N VAL A 306 -17.78 -3.91 -18.13
CA VAL A 306 -16.47 -3.56 -17.59
C VAL A 306 -15.42 -4.21 -18.47
N THR A 307 -14.52 -3.41 -19.03
CA THR A 307 -13.49 -3.83 -19.99
C THR A 307 -12.11 -3.36 -19.50
N GLY A 308 -11.08 -3.62 -20.29
CA GLY A 308 -9.72 -3.14 -20.00
C GLY A 308 -9.10 -3.78 -18.76
N MET A 309 -8.26 -3.03 -18.09
CA MET A 309 -7.51 -3.46 -16.92
C MET A 309 -8.42 -3.90 -15.75
N ALA A 310 -9.55 -3.23 -15.56
CA ALA A 310 -10.53 -3.60 -14.54
C ALA A 310 -11.13 -4.99 -14.78
N ALA A 311 -11.38 -5.37 -16.03
CA ALA A 311 -11.85 -6.71 -16.38
C ALA A 311 -10.75 -7.77 -16.20
N ASP A 312 -9.51 -7.44 -16.58
CA ASP A 312 -8.35 -8.34 -16.47
C ASP A 312 -7.97 -8.67 -15.02
N ARG A 313 -8.41 -7.85 -14.08
CA ARG A 313 -8.16 -7.99 -12.64
C ARG A 313 -9.35 -8.53 -11.85
N ASN A 314 -10.23 -9.24 -12.52
CA ASN A 314 -11.38 -9.92 -11.95
C ASN A 314 -11.07 -11.40 -11.74
N HIS A 315 -11.10 -11.88 -10.51
CA HIS A 315 -10.73 -13.27 -10.18
C HIS A 315 -11.92 -14.23 -10.17
N ILE A 316 -13.09 -13.75 -9.75
CA ILE A 316 -14.29 -14.58 -9.61
C ILE A 316 -15.49 -13.91 -10.30
N PRO A 317 -16.49 -14.70 -10.74
CA PRO A 317 -17.64 -14.15 -11.48
C PRO A 317 -18.38 -13.05 -10.73
N SER A 318 -19.03 -12.15 -11.46
CA SER A 318 -19.92 -11.12 -10.91
C SER A 318 -20.93 -11.70 -9.91
N GLY A 319 -21.27 -10.92 -8.86
CA GLY A 319 -22.16 -11.35 -7.79
C GLY A 319 -21.48 -12.14 -6.66
N HIS A 320 -20.20 -12.46 -6.79
CA HIS A 320 -19.37 -13.02 -5.71
C HIS A 320 -18.40 -11.92 -5.24
N PRO A 321 -18.46 -11.45 -3.99
CA PRO A 321 -17.65 -10.33 -3.54
C PRO A 321 -16.15 -10.60 -3.58
N GLU A 322 -15.37 -9.66 -4.09
CA GLU A 322 -13.93 -9.61 -3.97
C GLU A 322 -13.53 -8.56 -2.92
N GLY A 323 -12.60 -8.92 -2.05
CA GLY A 323 -12.16 -8.05 -0.96
C GLY A 323 -10.64 -7.87 -0.95
N LEU A 324 -10.13 -7.44 0.21
CA LEU A 324 -8.75 -7.05 0.45
C LEU A 324 -7.71 -8.03 -0.13
N THR A 325 -7.91 -9.34 0.04
CA THR A 325 -6.92 -10.34 -0.45
C THR A 325 -6.81 -10.33 -1.98
N PHE A 326 -7.91 -10.11 -2.69
CA PHE A 326 -7.90 -10.02 -4.16
C PHE A 326 -7.23 -8.72 -4.64
N ALA A 327 -7.44 -7.61 -3.93
CA ALA A 327 -6.74 -6.37 -4.23
C ALA A 327 -5.22 -6.53 -4.07
N PHE A 328 -4.76 -7.18 -2.99
CA PHE A 328 -3.34 -7.55 -2.85
C PHE A 328 -2.87 -8.48 -3.97
N ALA A 329 -3.67 -9.46 -4.38
CA ALA A 329 -3.32 -10.35 -5.49
C ALA A 329 -3.09 -9.56 -6.79
N ASN A 330 -3.92 -8.57 -7.07
CA ASN A 330 -3.75 -7.69 -8.23
C ASN A 330 -2.45 -6.87 -8.20
N ILE A 331 -2.02 -6.39 -7.02
CA ILE A 331 -0.70 -5.76 -6.86
C ILE A 331 0.41 -6.77 -7.17
N TYR A 332 0.32 -7.97 -6.58
CA TYR A 332 1.30 -9.03 -6.82
C TYR A 332 1.31 -9.51 -8.26
N HIS A 333 0.17 -9.55 -8.94
CA HIS A 333 0.10 -9.87 -10.37
C HIS A 333 1.02 -8.97 -11.20
N GLY A 334 0.90 -7.64 -11.03
CA GLY A 334 1.76 -6.68 -11.71
C GLY A 334 3.23 -6.82 -11.34
N PHE A 335 3.52 -6.82 -10.05
CA PHE A 335 4.87 -6.90 -9.52
C PHE A 335 5.58 -8.20 -9.92
N MET A 336 4.97 -9.36 -9.66
CA MET A 336 5.56 -10.66 -10.01
C MET A 336 5.71 -10.85 -11.51
N GLY A 337 4.80 -10.27 -12.31
CA GLY A 337 4.94 -10.24 -13.76
C GLY A 337 6.23 -9.55 -14.22
N ASP A 338 6.57 -8.43 -13.61
CA ASP A 338 7.81 -7.71 -13.92
C ASP A 338 9.05 -8.43 -13.37
N VAL A 339 8.99 -8.96 -12.15
CA VAL A 339 10.07 -9.79 -11.59
C VAL A 339 10.33 -11.00 -12.50
N LEU A 340 9.27 -11.65 -13.01
CA LEU A 340 9.42 -12.81 -13.91
C LEU A 340 10.09 -12.42 -15.23
N LYS A 341 9.79 -11.25 -15.80
CA LYS A 341 10.51 -10.71 -16.96
C LYS A 341 11.99 -10.51 -16.63
N CYS A 342 12.33 -9.89 -15.50
CA CYS A 342 13.71 -9.66 -15.08
C CYS A 342 14.49 -10.98 -14.93
N VAL A 343 13.90 -11.98 -14.30
CA VAL A 343 14.51 -13.32 -14.13
C VAL A 343 14.77 -14.01 -15.47
N ASN A 344 13.96 -13.72 -16.47
CA ASN A 344 14.14 -14.22 -17.85
C ASN A 344 15.01 -13.29 -18.73
N GLY A 345 15.71 -12.32 -18.13
CA GLY A 345 16.63 -11.42 -18.82
C GLY A 345 15.97 -10.28 -19.59
N GLN A 346 14.71 -9.96 -19.28
CA GLN A 346 13.94 -8.88 -19.91
C GLN A 346 13.62 -7.82 -18.88
N TYR A 347 14.34 -6.70 -18.88
CA TYR A 347 13.97 -5.58 -18.02
C TYR A 347 12.78 -4.82 -18.62
N PRO A 348 11.69 -4.60 -17.86
CA PRO A 348 10.51 -3.91 -18.40
C PRO A 348 10.84 -2.42 -18.64
N GLU A 349 10.50 -1.91 -19.83
CA GLU A 349 10.64 -0.48 -20.16
C GLU A 349 9.68 0.40 -19.34
N LYS A 350 8.51 -0.15 -19.01
CA LYS A 350 7.51 0.45 -18.13
C LYS A 350 7.09 -0.58 -17.09
N THR A 351 7.07 -0.16 -15.83
CA THR A 351 6.58 -0.99 -14.73
C THR A 351 5.13 -1.41 -14.95
N GLY A 352 4.79 -2.58 -14.45
CA GLY A 352 3.42 -3.06 -14.40
C GLY A 352 2.52 -2.17 -13.55
N ASP A 353 1.25 -2.56 -13.47
CA ASP A 353 0.24 -1.79 -12.74
C ASP A 353 0.25 -2.18 -11.25
N TYR A 354 1.16 -1.57 -10.50
CA TYR A 354 1.30 -1.67 -9.05
C TYR A 354 2.03 -0.43 -8.50
N PRO A 355 1.78 -0.02 -7.24
CA PRO A 355 2.54 1.07 -6.62
C PRO A 355 4.01 0.71 -6.44
N THR A 356 4.87 1.61 -6.87
CA THR A 356 6.33 1.45 -6.89
C THR A 356 6.99 2.09 -5.68
N VAL A 357 8.30 1.99 -5.59
CA VAL A 357 9.10 2.73 -4.59
C VAL A 357 8.91 4.24 -4.71
N SER A 358 8.71 4.79 -5.91
CA SER A 358 8.46 6.23 -6.12
C SER A 358 7.15 6.67 -5.48
N ASP A 359 6.09 5.84 -5.58
CA ASP A 359 4.81 6.09 -4.90
C ASP A 359 4.99 6.02 -3.38
N GLY A 360 5.83 5.10 -2.91
CA GLY A 360 6.24 5.05 -1.50
C GLY A 360 6.94 6.31 -1.02
N VAL A 361 7.86 6.87 -1.82
CA VAL A 361 8.54 8.14 -1.53
C VAL A 361 7.55 9.30 -1.50
N ALA A 362 6.62 9.36 -2.46
CA ALA A 362 5.57 10.38 -2.50
C ALA A 362 4.71 10.33 -1.21
N GLY A 363 4.30 9.13 -0.78
CA GLY A 363 3.57 8.95 0.47
C GLY A 363 4.35 9.41 1.71
N VAL A 364 5.66 9.15 1.78
CA VAL A 364 6.51 9.65 2.89
C VAL A 364 6.60 11.18 2.86
N LYS A 365 6.81 11.80 1.69
CA LYS A 365 6.82 13.26 1.52
C LYS A 365 5.49 13.88 1.96
N PHE A 366 4.36 13.30 1.55
CA PHE A 366 3.03 13.72 1.97
C PHE A 366 2.85 13.67 3.50
N ILE A 367 3.21 12.56 4.17
CA ILE A 367 3.14 12.44 5.63
C ILE A 367 3.95 13.56 6.30
N HIS A 368 5.18 13.79 5.86
CA HIS A 368 6.05 14.85 6.41
C HIS A 368 5.46 16.24 6.21
N ALA A 369 4.95 16.55 5.03
CA ALA A 369 4.33 17.84 4.73
C ALA A 369 3.09 18.10 5.60
N VAL A 370 2.22 17.11 5.77
CA VAL A 370 1.01 17.20 6.60
C VAL A 370 1.37 17.46 8.07
N VAL A 371 2.31 16.70 8.63
CA VAL A 371 2.77 16.88 10.03
C VAL A 371 3.43 18.25 10.21
N ASN A 372 4.27 18.67 9.27
CA ASN A 372 4.94 19.97 9.30
C ASN A 372 3.94 21.13 9.18
N SER A 373 2.94 21.01 8.31
CA SER A 373 1.85 21.99 8.20
C SER A 373 1.14 22.18 9.52
N SER A 374 0.71 21.10 10.17
CA SER A 374 0.03 21.17 11.47
C SER A 374 0.89 21.83 12.54
N LYS A 375 2.20 21.46 12.61
CA LYS A 375 3.15 22.09 13.54
C LYS A 375 3.40 23.57 13.26
N ASN A 376 3.23 24.00 12.01
CA ASN A 376 3.39 25.38 11.54
C ASN A 376 2.03 26.12 11.47
N ALA A 377 1.22 25.98 12.51
CA ALA A 377 -0.08 26.63 12.65
C ALA A 377 -1.01 26.42 11.43
N SER A 378 -1.00 25.22 10.86
CA SER A 378 -1.78 24.82 9.67
C SER A 378 -1.46 25.65 8.41
N GLY A 379 -0.26 26.20 8.34
CA GLY A 379 0.23 26.90 7.16
C GLY A 379 0.46 25.99 5.96
N TRP A 380 0.26 26.53 4.76
CA TRP A 380 0.59 25.80 3.52
C TRP A 380 2.05 25.36 3.50
N THR A 381 2.27 24.08 3.32
CA THR A 381 3.57 23.40 3.30
C THR A 381 3.74 22.63 2.01
N GLU A 382 4.86 22.78 1.32
CA GLU A 382 5.20 22.01 0.10
C GLU A 382 5.38 20.52 0.44
N VAL A 383 5.03 19.63 -0.52
CA VAL A 383 5.12 18.17 -0.39
C VAL A 383 6.42 17.64 -0.99
#